data_47557186ff80e0393b4be73159cb067e
#
_entry.id   47557186ff80e0393b4be73159cb067e
#
_cell.length_a   1.000
_cell.length_b   1.000
_cell.length_c   1.000
_cell.angle_alpha   90.00
_cell.angle_beta   90.00
_cell.angle_gamma   90.00
#
_symmetry.space_group_name_H-M   'P 1'
#
loop_
_entity.id
_entity.type
_entity.pdbx_description
1 polymer ?
#
loop_
_entity_poly.entity_id
_entity_poly.type
_entity_poly.pdbx_seq_one_letter_code
_entity_poly.pdbx_strand_id
1 'polypeptide(L)'
;MELRNIAIIAHVDHGKTTLVDEMLKQSGVYRENQEVVDRVMDSGDLERERGITILAKNTAVTYKGVKINIVDTPGHADFGGEVERVLKMVNGVILLVDAAEGPMPQTRFVLGRALELGHRVIVVVNKIDRPDQRIHEVVDEVLELLMDLNATDEQLDSPMLFCSGRQGTASYSPDVPGTDLQPLFDTILEYIPEPAQDTAAPFQMLVSSLDYNEFVGRIAVGRIERGTIRQNEEIAVCNYHSPDAAPRKAKAVSLYEFSGLAKVPVTEATAGNIIAMSGIGDVTIGDTICAAGAVEPLPFVKISAPTMEMTFSVNNSPFAGREGKFVTSRQIRDRLYRETLKDVSLRVTDVEGSTDSFNVAGRGEMSLSILIETMRREGYEFQVSPPRVLMQRDEKGNLMEPMEELVADVPQEYVGSVIEKLGTRKAELKEMTPVGARMRLIFLVPSRGLFGYRNEFLTDTHGEGIMASVFDSYAPYKGEVTRRSTGSLVAWEQGEAVAYGIWNAQERGIMFITPGTPVYGGMIVGVSPKQEDIPVNVCRTKHLTNTRASGSDEALRLQMSLEQCMEFLADDELLEVTPKNLRLRKRILDHSQRMKNIHGKK
;
A
#
# COMPACT_ATOMS: atom_id res chain seq x y z
N MET A 1 -24.80 0.42 -25.57
CA MET A 1 -25.08 -0.02 -24.18
C MET A 1 -24.74 1.15 -23.29
N GLU A 2 -25.66 1.59 -22.46
CA GLU A 2 -25.37 2.68 -21.52
C GLU A 2 -24.32 2.24 -20.50
N LEU A 3 -23.46 3.18 -20.10
CA LEU A 3 -22.31 2.93 -19.25
C LEU A 3 -22.30 3.88 -18.04
N ARG A 4 -21.82 3.39 -16.89
CA ARG A 4 -21.39 4.22 -15.77
C ARG A 4 -20.03 3.72 -15.30
N ASN A 5 -19.12 4.65 -15.06
CA ASN A 5 -17.78 4.34 -14.55
C ASN A 5 -17.63 4.98 -13.17
N ILE A 6 -17.48 4.17 -12.14
CA ILE A 6 -17.37 4.61 -10.75
C ILE A 6 -16.12 4.06 -10.08
N ALA A 7 -15.57 4.80 -9.14
CA ALA A 7 -14.55 4.33 -8.21
C ALA A 7 -15.11 4.30 -6.78
N ILE A 8 -14.66 3.37 -5.96
CA ILE A 8 -15.04 3.30 -4.56
C ILE A 8 -13.88 3.74 -3.68
N ILE A 9 -14.07 4.83 -2.97
CA ILE A 9 -13.13 5.41 -2.00
C ILE A 9 -13.58 5.00 -0.61
N ALA A 10 -12.70 4.35 0.14
CA ALA A 10 -12.97 3.95 1.52
C ALA A 10 -11.68 3.87 2.32
N HIS A 11 -11.79 4.10 3.62
CA HIS A 11 -10.73 3.70 4.54
C HIS A 11 -10.68 2.18 4.68
N VAL A 12 -9.53 1.67 5.14
CA VAL A 12 -9.37 0.26 5.53
C VAL A 12 -10.48 -0.11 6.53
N ASP A 13 -11.03 -1.29 6.39
CA ASP A 13 -12.12 -1.83 7.22
C ASP A 13 -13.47 -1.10 7.18
N HIS A 14 -13.67 -0.03 6.39
CA HIS A 14 -15.00 0.59 6.21
C HIS A 14 -15.99 -0.28 5.43
N GLY A 15 -15.57 -1.46 4.94
CA GLY A 15 -16.44 -2.46 4.33
C GLY A 15 -16.56 -2.36 2.81
N LYS A 16 -15.57 -1.78 2.13
CA LYS A 16 -15.52 -1.64 0.67
C LYS A 16 -15.71 -2.98 -0.04
N THR A 17 -14.90 -3.97 0.28
CA THR A 17 -14.94 -5.30 -0.34
C THR A 17 -16.29 -5.96 -0.10
N THR A 18 -16.83 -5.89 1.11
CA THR A 18 -18.14 -6.46 1.45
C THR A 18 -19.27 -5.83 0.64
N LEU A 19 -19.24 -4.49 0.47
CA LEU A 19 -20.24 -3.79 -0.33
C LEU A 19 -20.16 -4.21 -1.80
N VAL A 20 -18.97 -4.29 -2.38
CA VAL A 20 -18.79 -4.70 -3.79
C VAL A 20 -19.21 -6.14 -4.00
N ASP A 21 -18.90 -7.04 -3.06
CA ASP A 21 -19.34 -8.44 -3.11
C ASP A 21 -20.87 -8.54 -3.13
N GLU A 22 -21.57 -7.75 -2.31
CA GLU A 22 -23.03 -7.71 -2.32
C GLU A 22 -23.60 -7.06 -3.59
N MET A 23 -22.96 -6.04 -4.14
CA MET A 23 -23.33 -5.48 -5.44
C MET A 23 -23.21 -6.55 -6.55
N LEU A 24 -22.14 -7.36 -6.56
CA LEU A 24 -21.95 -8.44 -7.51
C LEU A 24 -23.02 -9.53 -7.35
N LYS A 25 -23.38 -9.90 -6.12
CA LYS A 25 -24.42 -10.91 -5.83
C LYS A 25 -25.79 -10.44 -6.32
N GLN A 26 -26.19 -9.22 -5.97
CA GLN A 26 -27.50 -8.68 -6.28
C GLN A 26 -27.68 -8.27 -7.76
N SER A 27 -26.58 -8.03 -8.47
CA SER A 27 -26.64 -7.77 -9.94
C SER A 27 -26.82 -9.02 -10.80
N GLY A 28 -26.87 -10.22 -10.19
CA GLY A 28 -27.06 -11.47 -10.92
C GLY A 28 -25.83 -11.98 -11.71
N VAL A 29 -24.64 -11.47 -11.38
CA VAL A 29 -23.38 -11.93 -12.00
C VAL A 29 -23.07 -13.38 -11.64
N TYR A 30 -23.49 -13.83 -10.46
CA TYR A 30 -23.32 -15.22 -10.02
C TYR A 30 -24.56 -16.08 -10.32
N ARG A 31 -24.34 -17.34 -10.70
CA ARG A 31 -25.43 -18.31 -10.85
C ARG A 31 -25.95 -18.74 -9.47
N GLU A 32 -27.25 -19.01 -9.34
CA GLU A 32 -27.94 -19.33 -8.08
C GLU A 32 -27.31 -20.47 -7.26
N ASN A 33 -26.47 -21.33 -7.85
CA ASN A 33 -25.81 -22.46 -7.19
C ASN A 33 -24.27 -22.34 -7.12
N GLN A 34 -23.72 -21.15 -7.32
CA GLN A 34 -22.27 -20.95 -7.24
C GLN A 34 -21.90 -20.57 -5.80
N GLU A 35 -21.12 -21.41 -5.12
CA GLU A 35 -20.51 -21.03 -3.84
C GLU A 35 -19.58 -19.85 -4.06
N VAL A 36 -19.96 -18.71 -3.54
CA VAL A 36 -19.17 -17.48 -3.61
C VAL A 36 -18.29 -17.43 -2.36
N VAL A 37 -17.00 -17.44 -2.56
CA VAL A 37 -16.04 -17.21 -1.47
C VAL A 37 -16.15 -15.73 -1.03
N ASP A 38 -16.34 -15.48 0.25
CA ASP A 38 -16.37 -14.11 0.78
C ASP A 38 -15.07 -13.35 0.45
N ARG A 39 -15.19 -12.04 0.23
CA ARG A 39 -14.10 -11.14 -0.18
C ARG A 39 -13.51 -11.47 -1.55
N VAL A 40 -14.38 -11.60 -2.53
CA VAL A 40 -14.01 -11.97 -3.91
C VAL A 40 -13.08 -10.94 -4.57
N MET A 41 -13.20 -9.67 -4.21
CA MET A 41 -12.32 -8.60 -4.71
C MET A 41 -10.90 -8.67 -4.11
N ASP A 42 -10.74 -9.12 -2.86
CA ASP A 42 -9.43 -9.30 -2.23
C ASP A 42 -8.90 -10.70 -2.58
N SER A 43 -8.51 -10.91 -3.83
CA SER A 43 -8.07 -12.22 -4.33
C SER A 43 -6.68 -12.64 -3.82
N GLY A 44 -5.88 -11.70 -3.29
CA GLY A 44 -4.58 -11.96 -2.69
C GLY A 44 -4.69 -12.38 -1.23
N ASP A 45 -3.95 -13.40 -0.80
CA ASP A 45 -3.93 -13.81 0.61
C ASP A 45 -3.46 -12.67 1.52
N LEU A 46 -2.53 -11.84 1.05
CA LEU A 46 -2.03 -10.67 1.77
C LEU A 46 -3.07 -9.56 1.89
N GLU A 47 -3.88 -9.33 0.86
CA GLU A 47 -4.99 -8.36 0.90
C GLU A 47 -6.02 -8.79 1.94
N ARG A 48 -6.37 -10.09 1.96
CA ARG A 48 -7.32 -10.66 2.93
C ARG A 48 -6.83 -10.58 4.37
N GLU A 49 -5.55 -10.89 4.60
CA GLU A 49 -4.96 -10.88 5.95
C GLU A 49 -4.80 -9.47 6.49
N ARG A 50 -4.45 -8.51 5.63
CA ARG A 50 -4.22 -7.13 6.01
C ARG A 50 -5.47 -6.26 5.94
N GLY A 51 -6.54 -6.77 5.31
CA GLY A 51 -7.78 -6.01 5.10
C GLY A 51 -7.64 -4.82 4.14
N ILE A 52 -6.56 -4.74 3.36
CA ILE A 52 -6.27 -3.61 2.46
C ILE A 52 -6.28 -4.06 1.00
N THR A 53 -6.78 -3.20 0.11
CA THR A 53 -6.58 -3.35 -1.33
C THR A 53 -5.18 -2.88 -1.69
N ILE A 54 -4.40 -3.75 -2.30
CA ILE A 54 -3.02 -3.46 -2.71
C ILE A 54 -3.00 -2.98 -4.16
N LEU A 55 -3.74 -3.65 -5.05
CA LEU A 55 -3.82 -3.32 -6.47
C LEU A 55 -5.25 -2.93 -6.84
N ALA A 56 -5.38 -1.86 -7.62
CA ALA A 56 -6.67 -1.47 -8.19
C ALA A 56 -7.23 -2.60 -9.07
N LYS A 57 -8.48 -2.96 -8.85
CA LYS A 57 -9.17 -4.01 -9.60
C LYS A 57 -10.37 -3.43 -10.32
N ASN A 58 -10.60 -3.94 -11.52
CA ASN A 58 -11.75 -3.56 -12.31
C ASN A 58 -12.77 -4.69 -12.28
N THR A 59 -14.01 -4.34 -12.01
CA THR A 59 -15.16 -5.23 -12.12
C THR A 59 -16.30 -4.52 -12.82
N ALA A 60 -17.29 -5.24 -13.29
CA ALA A 60 -18.45 -4.65 -13.90
C ALA A 60 -19.71 -5.44 -13.54
N VAL A 61 -20.78 -4.72 -13.28
CA VAL A 61 -22.12 -5.27 -13.05
C VAL A 61 -23.09 -4.71 -14.06
N THR A 62 -24.20 -5.39 -14.30
CA THR A 62 -25.28 -4.89 -15.18
C THR A 62 -26.53 -4.71 -14.34
N TYR A 63 -27.10 -3.52 -14.35
CA TYR A 63 -28.32 -3.19 -13.65
C TYR A 63 -29.28 -2.41 -14.55
N LYS A 64 -30.53 -2.85 -14.68
CA LYS A 64 -31.55 -2.26 -15.60
C LYS A 64 -31.05 -2.05 -17.03
N GLY A 65 -30.18 -2.93 -17.54
CA GLY A 65 -29.60 -2.82 -18.88
C GLY A 65 -28.41 -1.87 -19.05
N VAL A 66 -28.00 -1.19 -17.96
CA VAL A 66 -26.82 -0.31 -17.92
C VAL A 66 -25.65 -1.09 -17.34
N LYS A 67 -24.49 -1.00 -17.99
CA LYS A 67 -23.24 -1.56 -17.49
C LYS A 67 -22.57 -0.56 -16.54
N ILE A 68 -22.31 -0.97 -15.31
CA ILE A 68 -21.60 -0.18 -14.31
C ILE A 68 -20.21 -0.78 -14.12
N ASN A 69 -19.19 -0.09 -14.60
CA ASN A 69 -17.81 -0.43 -14.33
C ASN A 69 -17.44 0.11 -12.94
N ILE A 70 -16.94 -0.75 -12.09
CA ILE A 70 -16.52 -0.43 -10.72
C ILE A 70 -15.03 -0.62 -10.64
N VAL A 71 -14.30 0.46 -10.31
CA VAL A 71 -12.86 0.40 -10.10
C VAL A 71 -12.59 0.49 -8.60
N ASP A 72 -11.99 -0.54 -8.07
CA ASP A 72 -11.58 -0.58 -6.68
C ASP A 72 -10.30 0.24 -6.49
N THR A 73 -10.28 1.16 -5.53
CA THR A 73 -9.13 2.02 -5.26
C THR A 73 -8.34 1.53 -4.06
N PRO A 74 -7.00 1.49 -4.13
CA PRO A 74 -6.19 1.31 -2.94
C PRO A 74 -6.50 2.38 -1.89
N GLY A 75 -6.66 1.97 -0.63
CA GLY A 75 -6.95 2.90 0.47
C GLY A 75 -5.73 3.52 1.12
N HIS A 76 -4.51 3.05 0.81
CA HIS A 76 -3.29 3.50 1.46
C HIS A 76 -2.56 4.57 0.64
N ALA A 77 -2.00 5.57 1.32
CA ALA A 77 -1.34 6.71 0.70
C ALA A 77 -0.12 6.35 -0.18
N ASP A 78 0.58 5.25 0.13
CA ASP A 78 1.72 4.75 -0.67
C ASP A 78 1.31 4.43 -2.13
N PHE A 79 0.01 4.20 -2.37
CA PHE A 79 -0.56 3.93 -3.68
C PHE A 79 -1.20 5.16 -4.33
N GLY A 80 -0.93 6.37 -3.84
CA GLY A 80 -1.55 7.62 -4.31
C GLY A 80 -1.51 7.84 -5.81
N GLY A 81 -0.43 7.43 -6.48
CA GLY A 81 -0.35 7.49 -7.94
C GLY A 81 -1.28 6.52 -8.67
N GLU A 82 -1.67 5.40 -8.04
CA GLU A 82 -2.67 4.50 -8.60
C GLU A 82 -4.07 5.08 -8.45
N VAL A 83 -4.35 5.68 -7.30
CA VAL A 83 -5.60 6.38 -7.02
C VAL A 83 -5.87 7.44 -8.09
N GLU A 84 -4.90 8.29 -8.40
CA GLU A 84 -5.06 9.35 -9.39
C GLU A 84 -5.34 8.81 -10.80
N ARG A 85 -4.69 7.70 -11.18
CA ARG A 85 -4.93 7.04 -12.46
C ARG A 85 -6.33 6.40 -12.53
N VAL A 86 -6.76 5.78 -11.43
CA VAL A 86 -8.11 5.22 -11.31
C VAL A 86 -9.16 6.33 -11.45
N LEU A 87 -8.99 7.43 -10.75
CA LEU A 87 -9.91 8.56 -10.79
C LEU A 87 -10.07 9.13 -12.22
N LYS A 88 -9.03 9.11 -13.04
CA LYS A 88 -9.14 9.53 -14.45
C LYS A 88 -9.95 8.58 -15.34
N MET A 89 -10.13 7.32 -14.93
CA MET A 89 -10.95 6.36 -15.70
C MET A 89 -12.45 6.47 -15.39
N VAL A 90 -12.84 7.13 -14.31
CA VAL A 90 -14.22 7.14 -13.84
C VAL A 90 -14.90 8.49 -14.02
N ASN A 91 -16.21 8.52 -13.86
CA ASN A 91 -17.04 9.72 -13.99
C ASN A 91 -17.63 10.15 -12.65
N GLY A 92 -17.52 9.33 -11.65
CA GLY A 92 -17.93 9.64 -10.28
C GLY A 92 -17.37 8.67 -9.29
N VAL A 93 -17.52 9.00 -8.01
CA VAL A 93 -16.97 8.23 -6.90
C VAL A 93 -18.02 7.93 -5.85
N ILE A 94 -17.91 6.77 -5.22
CA ILE A 94 -18.63 6.43 -4.00
C ILE A 94 -17.67 6.62 -2.84
N LEU A 95 -18.01 7.53 -1.93
CA LEU A 95 -17.32 7.72 -0.68
C LEU A 95 -17.97 6.84 0.39
N LEU A 96 -17.28 5.78 0.81
CA LEU A 96 -17.78 4.84 1.82
C LEU A 96 -17.20 5.20 3.19
N VAL A 97 -18.05 5.47 4.15
CA VAL A 97 -17.68 5.88 5.52
C VAL A 97 -18.33 4.95 6.53
N ASP A 98 -17.59 4.51 7.54
CA ASP A 98 -18.14 3.71 8.66
C ASP A 98 -19.01 4.58 9.58
N ALA A 99 -20.20 4.09 9.92
CA ALA A 99 -21.18 4.81 10.74
C ALA A 99 -20.71 5.06 12.19
N ALA A 100 -19.68 4.36 12.67
CA ALA A 100 -19.13 4.55 14.01
C ALA A 100 -17.84 5.36 14.00
N GLU A 101 -16.97 5.12 13.00
CA GLU A 101 -15.63 5.72 12.93
C GLU A 101 -15.63 7.10 12.27
N GLY A 102 -16.49 7.31 11.28
CA GLY A 102 -16.51 8.55 10.50
C GLY A 102 -15.43 8.63 9.42
N PRO A 103 -15.22 9.80 8.80
CA PRO A 103 -14.24 9.99 7.75
C PRO A 103 -12.80 10.01 8.30
N MET A 104 -11.95 9.13 7.80
CA MET A 104 -10.57 8.94 8.25
C MET A 104 -9.56 9.77 7.44
N PRO A 105 -8.35 10.08 7.99
CA PRO A 105 -7.34 10.91 7.33
C PRO A 105 -6.94 10.44 5.93
N GLN A 106 -6.87 9.13 5.70
CA GLN A 106 -6.54 8.56 4.38
C GLN A 106 -7.60 8.90 3.32
N THR A 107 -8.86 8.95 3.72
CA THR A 107 -9.99 9.28 2.84
C THR A 107 -9.88 10.70 2.31
N ARG A 108 -9.35 11.63 3.12
CA ARG A 108 -9.18 13.04 2.78
C ARG A 108 -8.37 13.25 1.50
N PHE A 109 -7.24 12.55 1.36
CA PHE A 109 -6.38 12.68 0.18
C PHE A 109 -7.09 12.22 -1.10
N VAL A 110 -7.70 11.03 -1.06
CA VAL A 110 -8.34 10.44 -2.24
C VAL A 110 -9.58 11.25 -2.63
N LEU A 111 -10.36 11.68 -1.65
CA LEU A 111 -11.54 12.52 -1.87
C LEU A 111 -11.15 13.89 -2.44
N GLY A 112 -10.12 14.55 -1.87
CA GLY A 112 -9.63 15.82 -2.37
C GLY A 112 -9.26 15.76 -3.86
N ARG A 113 -8.56 14.70 -4.28
CA ARG A 113 -8.24 14.48 -5.70
C ARG A 113 -9.46 14.24 -6.57
N ALA A 114 -10.47 13.52 -6.07
CA ALA A 114 -11.72 13.32 -6.79
C ALA A 114 -12.48 14.64 -6.99
N LEU A 115 -12.54 15.48 -5.97
CA LEU A 115 -13.18 16.82 -6.02
C LEU A 115 -12.45 17.76 -6.98
N GLU A 116 -11.11 17.81 -6.95
CA GLU A 116 -10.29 18.60 -7.87
C GLU A 116 -10.50 18.21 -9.34
N LEU A 117 -10.74 16.93 -9.62
CA LEU A 117 -11.06 16.43 -10.94
C LEU A 117 -12.53 16.70 -11.36
N GLY A 118 -13.33 17.31 -10.48
CA GLY A 118 -14.75 17.62 -10.74
C GLY A 118 -15.66 16.41 -10.72
N HIS A 119 -15.27 15.31 -10.06
CA HIS A 119 -16.12 14.13 -9.97
C HIS A 119 -17.34 14.37 -9.08
N ARG A 120 -18.45 13.76 -9.46
CA ARG A 120 -19.62 13.64 -8.60
C ARG A 120 -19.37 12.60 -7.52
N VAL A 121 -19.82 12.90 -6.31
CA VAL A 121 -19.62 12.06 -5.13
C VAL A 121 -20.97 11.53 -4.66
N ILE A 122 -21.07 10.23 -4.41
CA ILE A 122 -22.18 9.62 -3.67
C ILE A 122 -21.61 9.22 -2.30
N VAL A 123 -22.17 9.74 -1.24
CA VAL A 123 -21.76 9.39 0.13
C VAL A 123 -22.54 8.17 0.58
N VAL A 124 -21.85 7.15 1.07
CA VAL A 124 -22.46 5.93 1.62
C VAL A 124 -21.99 5.74 3.05
N VAL A 125 -22.86 5.97 4.01
CA VAL A 125 -22.63 5.68 5.42
C VAL A 125 -22.93 4.20 5.64
N ASN A 126 -21.87 3.40 5.85
CA ASN A 126 -21.94 1.95 5.94
C ASN A 126 -21.89 1.45 7.40
N LYS A 127 -22.26 0.20 7.59
CA LYS A 127 -22.31 -0.48 8.89
C LYS A 127 -23.30 0.17 9.87
N ILE A 128 -24.43 0.66 9.37
CA ILE A 128 -25.50 1.21 10.20
C ILE A 128 -26.12 0.19 11.17
N ASP A 129 -25.85 -1.09 10.96
CA ASP A 129 -26.23 -2.22 11.82
C ASP A 129 -25.36 -2.36 13.09
N ARG A 130 -24.31 -1.56 13.24
CA ARG A 130 -23.47 -1.57 14.44
C ARG A 130 -24.20 -0.94 15.63
N PRO A 131 -24.04 -1.49 16.85
CA PRO A 131 -24.68 -0.93 18.05
C PRO A 131 -24.06 0.41 18.51
N ASP A 132 -22.81 0.69 18.11
CA ASP A 132 -22.04 1.89 18.46
C ASP A 132 -22.06 2.94 17.33
N GLN A 133 -23.00 2.84 16.38
CA GLN A 133 -23.16 3.78 15.28
C GLN A 133 -23.57 5.18 15.80
N ARG A 134 -23.05 6.24 15.12
CA ARG A 134 -23.31 7.66 15.39
C ARG A 134 -23.61 8.40 14.09
N ILE A 135 -24.58 7.91 13.35
CA ILE A 135 -24.85 8.28 11.96
C ILE A 135 -24.95 9.80 11.75
N HIS A 136 -25.70 10.51 12.61
CA HIS A 136 -25.91 11.95 12.46
C HIS A 136 -24.60 12.74 12.60
N GLU A 137 -23.76 12.38 13.57
CA GLU A 137 -22.45 12.99 13.75
C GLU A 137 -21.52 12.71 12.57
N VAL A 138 -21.56 11.48 12.05
CA VAL A 138 -20.75 11.09 10.87
C VAL A 138 -21.18 11.85 9.62
N VAL A 139 -22.47 12.11 9.43
CA VAL A 139 -22.98 12.95 8.33
C VAL A 139 -22.42 14.36 8.44
N ASP A 140 -22.46 14.96 9.63
CA ASP A 140 -21.90 16.30 9.87
C ASP A 140 -20.38 16.32 9.62
N GLU A 141 -19.63 15.33 10.10
CA GLU A 141 -18.19 15.18 9.85
C GLU A 141 -17.83 15.03 8.36
N VAL A 142 -18.68 14.35 7.59
CA VAL A 142 -18.48 14.22 6.12
C VAL A 142 -18.73 15.56 5.43
N LEU A 143 -19.75 16.32 5.84
CA LEU A 143 -20.03 17.65 5.29
C LEU A 143 -18.89 18.62 5.64
N GLU A 144 -18.38 18.61 6.87
CA GLU A 144 -17.20 19.38 7.28
C GLU A 144 -15.98 19.01 6.43
N LEU A 145 -15.74 17.71 6.19
CA LEU A 145 -14.65 17.26 5.34
C LEU A 145 -14.78 17.77 3.90
N LEU A 146 -15.97 17.75 3.31
CA LEU A 146 -16.22 18.29 1.97
C LEU A 146 -15.95 19.80 1.91
N MET A 147 -16.39 20.55 2.93
CA MET A 147 -16.12 21.99 3.05
C MET A 147 -14.63 22.29 3.18
N ASP A 148 -13.91 21.55 4.02
CA ASP A 148 -12.46 21.66 4.21
C ASP A 148 -11.67 21.41 2.92
N LEU A 149 -12.20 20.55 2.06
CA LEU A 149 -11.61 20.22 0.76
C LEU A 149 -12.04 21.18 -0.35
N ASN A 150 -12.72 22.29 0.00
CA ASN A 150 -13.24 23.29 -0.94
C ASN A 150 -14.17 22.69 -1.99
N ALA A 151 -15.02 21.76 -1.59
CA ALA A 151 -16.06 21.21 -2.47
C ALA A 151 -16.97 22.31 -3.00
N THR A 152 -17.42 22.19 -4.25
CA THR A 152 -18.38 23.11 -4.85
C THR A 152 -19.79 22.90 -4.24
N ASP A 153 -20.68 23.86 -4.41
CA ASP A 153 -22.08 23.74 -3.93
C ASP A 153 -22.74 22.46 -4.46
N GLU A 154 -22.51 22.10 -5.73
CA GLU A 154 -23.02 20.87 -6.35
C GLU A 154 -22.44 19.61 -5.68
N GLN A 155 -21.16 19.65 -5.23
CA GLN A 155 -20.53 18.55 -4.53
C GLN A 155 -20.94 18.47 -3.06
N LEU A 156 -21.32 19.59 -2.43
CA LEU A 156 -21.90 19.61 -1.08
C LEU A 156 -23.32 19.03 -1.06
N ASP A 157 -24.08 19.19 -2.15
CA ASP A 157 -25.41 18.58 -2.34
C ASP A 157 -25.33 17.09 -2.76
N SER A 158 -24.24 16.43 -2.51
CA SER A 158 -24.04 15.01 -2.84
C SER A 158 -25.08 14.11 -2.16
N PRO A 159 -25.69 13.15 -2.89
CA PRO A 159 -26.64 12.23 -2.31
C PRO A 159 -25.99 11.37 -1.23
N MET A 160 -26.69 11.21 -0.11
CA MET A 160 -26.27 10.37 1.01
C MET A 160 -27.16 9.14 1.13
N LEU A 161 -26.53 7.98 1.28
CA LEU A 161 -27.19 6.69 1.46
C LEU A 161 -26.69 6.03 2.74
N PHE A 162 -27.56 5.26 3.36
CA PHE A 162 -27.30 4.54 4.60
C PHE A 162 -27.34 3.05 4.32
N CYS A 163 -26.21 2.36 4.48
CA CYS A 163 -26.04 0.99 4.06
C CYS A 163 -25.57 0.06 5.19
N SER A 164 -25.97 -1.21 5.07
CA SER A 164 -25.29 -2.32 5.72
C SER A 164 -24.74 -3.24 4.64
N GLY A 165 -23.44 -3.11 4.32
CA GLY A 165 -22.79 -3.98 3.35
C GLY A 165 -22.89 -5.45 3.76
N ARG A 166 -22.88 -5.75 5.05
CA ARG A 166 -23.02 -7.12 5.57
C ARG A 166 -24.41 -7.72 5.32
N GLN A 167 -25.45 -6.91 5.41
CA GLN A 167 -26.84 -7.34 5.18
C GLN A 167 -27.25 -7.17 3.72
N GLY A 168 -26.43 -6.50 2.89
CA GLY A 168 -26.74 -6.20 1.51
C GLY A 168 -27.90 -5.22 1.34
N THR A 169 -28.03 -4.22 2.22
CA THR A 169 -29.14 -3.28 2.22
C THR A 169 -28.70 -1.84 2.13
N ALA A 170 -29.51 -0.99 1.49
CA ALA A 170 -29.32 0.44 1.36
C ALA A 170 -30.65 1.19 1.54
N SER A 171 -30.59 2.40 2.08
CA SER A 171 -31.75 3.29 2.28
C SER A 171 -31.37 4.74 2.07
N TYR A 172 -32.34 5.57 1.71
CA TYR A 172 -32.19 7.03 1.62
C TYR A 172 -32.32 7.72 2.98
N SER A 173 -32.75 7.01 4.02
CA SER A 173 -32.91 7.55 5.36
C SER A 173 -32.35 6.59 6.40
N PRO A 174 -31.68 7.10 7.44
CA PRO A 174 -31.13 6.24 8.50
C PRO A 174 -32.24 5.56 9.33
N ASP A 175 -33.44 6.14 9.36
CA ASP A 175 -34.58 5.67 10.17
C ASP A 175 -35.42 4.61 9.45
N VAL A 176 -35.17 4.40 8.14
CA VAL A 176 -35.95 3.45 7.32
C VAL A 176 -35.04 2.28 6.94
N PRO A 177 -35.29 1.06 7.42
CA PRO A 177 -34.52 -0.10 7.05
C PRO A 177 -34.55 -0.36 5.53
N GLY A 178 -33.38 -0.55 4.92
CA GLY A 178 -33.28 -1.00 3.53
C GLY A 178 -33.61 -2.49 3.40
N THR A 179 -34.02 -2.91 2.21
CA THR A 179 -34.30 -4.33 1.89
C THR A 179 -33.22 -4.95 0.99
N ASP A 180 -32.63 -4.13 0.13
CA ASP A 180 -31.64 -4.52 -0.87
C ASP A 180 -30.76 -3.31 -1.24
N LEU A 181 -29.86 -3.46 -2.22
CA LEU A 181 -28.98 -2.40 -2.74
C LEU A 181 -29.60 -1.60 -3.91
N GLN A 182 -30.89 -1.79 -4.25
CA GLN A 182 -31.52 -1.03 -5.34
C GLN A 182 -31.38 0.49 -5.17
N PRO A 183 -31.58 1.08 -3.96
CA PRO A 183 -31.38 2.52 -3.78
C PRO A 183 -29.99 3.00 -4.19
N LEU A 184 -28.95 2.21 -3.92
CA LEU A 184 -27.59 2.55 -4.32
C LEU A 184 -27.41 2.47 -5.85
N PHE A 185 -27.90 1.42 -6.49
CA PHE A 185 -27.84 1.28 -7.93
C PHE A 185 -28.63 2.39 -8.66
N ASP A 186 -29.82 2.70 -8.20
CA ASP A 186 -30.64 3.76 -8.78
C ASP A 186 -29.97 5.12 -8.65
N THR A 187 -29.38 5.43 -7.49
CA THR A 187 -28.62 6.68 -7.30
C THR A 187 -27.39 6.74 -8.22
N ILE A 188 -26.68 5.64 -8.44
CA ILE A 188 -25.57 5.59 -9.39
C ILE A 188 -26.04 5.94 -10.81
N LEU A 189 -27.17 5.38 -11.25
CA LEU A 189 -27.69 5.64 -12.59
C LEU A 189 -28.21 7.09 -12.76
N GLU A 190 -28.82 7.66 -11.74
CA GLU A 190 -29.41 9.00 -11.77
C GLU A 190 -28.36 10.10 -11.60
N TYR A 191 -27.38 9.90 -10.70
CA TYR A 191 -26.48 10.97 -10.29
C TYR A 191 -25.13 10.95 -11.01
N ILE A 192 -24.57 9.78 -11.31
CA ILE A 192 -23.28 9.70 -12.00
C ILE A 192 -23.48 9.89 -13.53
N PRO A 193 -22.79 10.84 -14.17
CA PRO A 193 -22.94 11.09 -15.59
C PRO A 193 -22.41 9.93 -16.43
N GLU A 194 -22.97 9.78 -17.63
CA GLU A 194 -22.43 8.89 -18.64
C GLU A 194 -21.06 9.36 -19.12
N PRO A 195 -20.12 8.44 -19.42
CA PRO A 195 -18.90 8.80 -20.09
C PRO A 195 -19.20 9.31 -21.51
N ALA A 196 -18.35 10.20 -22.01
CA ALA A 196 -18.44 10.61 -23.42
C ALA A 196 -18.34 9.41 -24.36
N GLN A 197 -19.25 9.28 -25.32
CA GLN A 197 -19.35 8.15 -26.24
C GLN A 197 -19.17 8.59 -27.69
N ASP A 198 -18.11 9.35 -28.00
CA ASP A 198 -17.77 9.70 -29.38
C ASP A 198 -17.15 8.49 -30.10
N THR A 199 -18.00 7.65 -30.65
CA THR A 199 -17.61 6.44 -31.39
C THR A 199 -17.17 6.71 -32.82
N ALA A 200 -17.46 7.90 -33.40
CA ALA A 200 -17.11 8.27 -34.75
C ALA A 200 -15.67 8.82 -34.88
N ALA A 201 -15.11 9.32 -33.83
CA ALA A 201 -13.73 9.81 -33.77
C ALA A 201 -12.70 8.67 -33.93
N PRO A 202 -11.45 8.98 -34.31
CA PRO A 202 -10.37 8.01 -34.30
C PRO A 202 -10.12 7.47 -32.87
N PHE A 203 -9.85 6.16 -32.78
CA PHE A 203 -9.63 5.48 -31.50
C PHE A 203 -8.51 6.12 -30.67
N GLN A 204 -8.77 6.27 -29.39
CA GLN A 204 -7.81 6.77 -28.41
C GLN A 204 -8.10 6.21 -27.00
N MET A 205 -7.09 5.68 -26.35
CA MET A 205 -7.16 5.10 -25.00
C MET A 205 -5.92 5.46 -24.19
N LEU A 206 -6.09 5.96 -22.96
CA LEU A 206 -4.99 6.15 -22.02
C LEU A 206 -4.76 4.86 -21.21
N VAL A 207 -3.52 4.40 -21.15
CA VAL A 207 -3.14 3.25 -20.32
C VAL A 207 -3.01 3.69 -18.85
N SER A 208 -3.96 3.29 -18.03
CA SER A 208 -4.04 3.68 -16.63
C SER A 208 -3.49 2.62 -15.66
N SER A 209 -3.59 1.34 -16.02
CA SER A 209 -2.97 0.25 -15.28
C SER A 209 -2.44 -0.84 -16.20
N LEU A 210 -1.58 -1.68 -15.67
CA LEU A 210 -1.02 -2.84 -16.36
C LEU A 210 -1.38 -4.11 -15.62
N ASP A 211 -1.66 -5.14 -16.37
CA ASP A 211 -1.70 -6.52 -15.90
C ASP A 211 -0.67 -7.34 -16.66
N TYR A 212 -0.35 -8.51 -16.18
CA TYR A 212 0.63 -9.39 -16.78
C TYR A 212 0.16 -10.84 -16.79
N ASN A 213 0.29 -11.47 -17.93
CA ASN A 213 0.03 -12.90 -18.08
C ASN A 213 1.23 -13.55 -18.79
N GLU A 214 1.67 -14.71 -18.31
CA GLU A 214 2.87 -15.40 -18.84
C GLU A 214 2.74 -15.78 -20.32
N PHE A 215 1.52 -15.95 -20.83
CA PHE A 215 1.25 -16.37 -22.22
C PHE A 215 1.10 -15.20 -23.20
N VAL A 216 0.50 -14.10 -22.74
CA VAL A 216 0.22 -12.94 -23.61
C VAL A 216 1.07 -11.70 -23.29
N GLY A 217 1.89 -11.77 -22.26
CA GLY A 217 2.74 -10.68 -21.82
C GLY A 217 1.98 -9.58 -21.07
N ARG A 218 2.38 -8.32 -21.28
CA ARG A 218 1.70 -7.16 -20.68
C ARG A 218 0.32 -6.95 -21.31
N ILE A 219 -0.61 -6.60 -20.44
CA ILE A 219 -1.99 -6.28 -20.78
C ILE A 219 -2.24 -4.84 -20.34
N ALA A 220 -2.52 -3.96 -21.28
CA ALA A 220 -2.86 -2.57 -21.03
C ALA A 220 -4.33 -2.47 -20.58
N VAL A 221 -4.61 -1.79 -19.48
CA VAL A 221 -5.96 -1.51 -19.00
C VAL A 221 -6.19 0.00 -18.98
N GLY A 222 -7.32 0.43 -19.51
CA GLY A 222 -7.68 1.85 -19.56
C GLY A 222 -9.08 2.08 -20.07
N ARG A 223 -9.52 3.35 -19.98
CA ARG A 223 -10.78 3.80 -20.59
C ARG A 223 -10.54 4.23 -22.04
N ILE A 224 -11.44 3.83 -22.92
CA ILE A 224 -11.47 4.36 -24.28
C ILE A 224 -12.07 5.78 -24.20
N GLU A 225 -11.27 6.78 -24.52
CA GLU A 225 -11.72 8.18 -24.49
C GLU A 225 -12.58 8.53 -25.69
N ARG A 226 -12.23 8.00 -26.84
CA ARG A 226 -13.01 8.18 -28.11
C ARG A 226 -12.75 7.04 -29.08
N GLY A 227 -13.65 6.89 -30.04
CA GLY A 227 -13.54 5.95 -31.13
C GLY A 227 -13.96 4.54 -30.79
N THR A 228 -13.60 3.63 -31.67
CA THR A 228 -13.87 2.19 -31.58
C THR A 228 -12.62 1.43 -31.95
N ILE A 229 -12.35 0.32 -31.30
CA ILE A 229 -11.23 -0.58 -31.56
C ILE A 229 -11.73 -1.98 -31.85
N ARG A 230 -11.13 -2.65 -32.83
CA ARG A 230 -11.40 -4.04 -33.17
C ARG A 230 -10.21 -4.93 -32.92
N GLN A 231 -10.50 -6.19 -32.63
CA GLN A 231 -9.47 -7.21 -32.48
C GLN A 231 -8.63 -7.31 -33.78
N ASN A 232 -7.31 -7.43 -33.61
CA ASN A 232 -6.33 -7.48 -34.68
C ASN A 232 -6.14 -6.15 -35.46
N GLU A 233 -6.67 -5.03 -34.99
CA GLU A 233 -6.47 -3.73 -35.59
C GLU A 233 -5.04 -3.19 -35.38
N GLU A 234 -4.49 -2.49 -36.35
CA GLU A 234 -3.21 -1.80 -36.24
C GLU A 234 -3.38 -0.51 -35.43
N ILE A 235 -2.51 -0.30 -34.49
CA ILE A 235 -2.52 0.80 -33.53
C ILE A 235 -1.14 1.47 -33.46
N ALA A 236 -1.11 2.69 -32.96
CA ALA A 236 0.09 3.44 -32.64
C ALA A 236 0.12 3.77 -31.15
N VAL A 237 1.28 3.65 -30.54
CA VAL A 237 1.50 3.96 -29.13
C VAL A 237 2.41 5.18 -29.04
N CYS A 238 1.97 6.19 -28.31
CA CYS A 238 2.69 7.44 -28.05
C CYS A 238 2.65 7.80 -26.58
N ASN A 239 3.45 8.77 -26.16
CA ASN A 239 3.49 9.22 -24.76
C ASN A 239 3.56 10.74 -24.68
N TYR A 240 2.72 11.34 -23.85
CA TYR A 240 2.63 12.79 -23.66
C TYR A 240 3.95 13.43 -23.22
N HIS A 241 4.73 12.76 -22.37
CA HIS A 241 6.02 13.25 -21.86
C HIS A 241 7.21 12.97 -22.79
N SER A 242 6.95 12.38 -23.95
CA SER A 242 7.95 12.11 -24.99
C SER A 242 7.40 12.48 -26.37
N PRO A 243 7.03 13.76 -26.59
CA PRO A 243 6.32 14.18 -27.81
C PRO A 243 7.17 14.02 -29.08
N ASP A 244 8.50 14.09 -28.95
CA ASP A 244 9.44 13.95 -30.06
C ASP A 244 9.77 12.49 -30.41
N ALA A 245 9.32 11.53 -29.60
CA ALA A 245 9.54 10.12 -29.88
C ALA A 245 8.62 9.63 -30.99
N ALA A 246 9.17 8.89 -31.96
CA ALA A 246 8.37 8.30 -33.02
C ALA A 246 7.32 7.34 -32.44
N PRO A 247 6.06 7.41 -32.89
CA PRO A 247 5.02 6.49 -32.42
C PRO A 247 5.39 5.05 -32.70
N ARG A 248 5.21 4.19 -31.71
CA ARG A 248 5.47 2.75 -31.84
C ARG A 248 4.27 2.07 -32.48
N LYS A 249 4.50 1.34 -33.56
CA LYS A 249 3.45 0.54 -34.19
C LYS A 249 3.24 -0.75 -33.45
N ALA A 250 1.99 -1.10 -33.20
CA ALA A 250 1.58 -2.33 -32.55
C ALA A 250 0.26 -2.85 -33.12
N LYS A 251 -0.23 -3.95 -32.59
CA LYS A 251 -1.49 -4.57 -33.00
C LYS A 251 -2.29 -4.96 -31.76
N ALA A 252 -3.58 -4.63 -31.75
CA ALA A 252 -4.51 -5.05 -30.70
C ALA A 252 -4.87 -6.53 -30.86
N VAL A 253 -4.01 -7.44 -30.35
CA VAL A 253 -4.16 -8.88 -30.57
C VAL A 253 -5.42 -9.42 -29.92
N SER A 254 -5.66 -9.06 -28.66
CA SER A 254 -6.87 -9.46 -27.96
C SER A 254 -7.45 -8.28 -27.18
N LEU A 255 -8.77 -8.21 -27.17
CA LEU A 255 -9.55 -7.24 -26.43
C LEU A 255 -10.38 -7.97 -25.38
N TYR A 256 -10.48 -7.40 -24.21
CA TYR A 256 -11.28 -7.94 -23.11
C TYR A 256 -12.11 -6.85 -22.47
N GLU A 257 -13.35 -7.17 -22.14
CA GLU A 257 -14.20 -6.37 -21.27
C GLU A 257 -14.30 -7.05 -19.89
N PHE A 258 -14.63 -6.25 -18.88
CA PHE A 258 -14.89 -6.77 -17.55
C PHE A 258 -16.37 -7.17 -17.43
N SER A 259 -16.63 -8.35 -16.86
CA SER A 259 -17.95 -8.86 -16.52
C SER A 259 -17.83 -9.61 -15.18
N GLY A 260 -18.39 -9.05 -14.13
CA GLY A 260 -17.98 -9.42 -12.78
C GLY A 260 -16.47 -9.25 -12.62
N LEU A 261 -15.79 -10.24 -12.12
CA LEU A 261 -14.33 -10.26 -11.98
C LEU A 261 -13.60 -10.84 -13.19
N ALA A 262 -14.33 -11.38 -14.16
CA ALA A 262 -13.75 -12.03 -15.32
C ALA A 262 -13.43 -11.03 -16.43
N LYS A 263 -12.33 -11.28 -17.14
CA LYS A 263 -12.01 -10.64 -18.42
C LYS A 263 -12.63 -11.49 -19.53
N VAL A 264 -13.65 -10.98 -20.17
CA VAL A 264 -14.36 -11.65 -21.26
C VAL A 264 -13.81 -11.16 -22.61
N PRO A 265 -13.36 -12.06 -23.50
CA PRO A 265 -12.87 -11.65 -24.80
C PRO A 265 -13.99 -11.05 -25.65
N VAL A 266 -13.68 -9.94 -26.32
CA VAL A 266 -14.58 -9.25 -27.23
C VAL A 266 -13.88 -8.98 -28.56
N THR A 267 -14.67 -8.85 -29.62
CA THR A 267 -14.15 -8.53 -30.99
C THR A 267 -14.07 -7.05 -31.26
N GLU A 268 -14.83 -6.24 -30.54
CA GLU A 268 -14.91 -4.79 -30.68
C GLU A 268 -15.21 -4.14 -29.33
N ALA A 269 -14.69 -2.94 -29.11
CA ALA A 269 -14.96 -2.14 -27.92
C ALA A 269 -15.04 -0.65 -28.32
N THR A 270 -15.90 0.13 -27.63
CA THR A 270 -16.26 1.50 -27.98
C THR A 270 -15.94 2.50 -26.88
N ALA A 271 -15.91 3.78 -27.25
CA ALA A 271 -15.69 4.91 -26.36
C ALA A 271 -16.53 4.85 -25.07
N GLY A 272 -15.94 5.29 -23.98
CA GLY A 272 -16.52 5.28 -22.63
C GLY A 272 -16.28 4.00 -21.83
N ASN A 273 -15.98 2.87 -22.47
CA ASN A 273 -15.79 1.60 -21.78
C ASN A 273 -14.36 1.44 -21.24
N ILE A 274 -14.23 0.72 -20.13
CA ILE A 274 -12.95 0.31 -19.56
C ILE A 274 -12.64 -1.09 -20.10
N ILE A 275 -11.50 -1.22 -20.77
CA ILE A 275 -11.08 -2.46 -21.42
C ILE A 275 -9.67 -2.89 -21.01
N ALA A 276 -9.37 -4.14 -21.29
CA ALA A 276 -8.02 -4.68 -21.25
C ALA A 276 -7.59 -5.12 -22.65
N MET A 277 -6.35 -4.80 -23.05
CA MET A 277 -5.82 -5.05 -24.39
C MET A 277 -4.44 -5.71 -24.31
N SER A 278 -4.21 -6.75 -25.12
CA SER A 278 -2.90 -7.38 -25.28
C SER A 278 -2.32 -7.15 -26.69
N GLY A 279 -1.04 -7.46 -26.87
CA GLY A 279 -0.33 -7.33 -28.14
C GLY A 279 0.70 -6.20 -28.17
N ILE A 280 0.90 -5.49 -27.05
CA ILE A 280 1.85 -4.39 -26.92
C ILE A 280 2.87 -4.77 -25.82
N GLY A 281 3.98 -5.42 -26.22
CA GLY A 281 4.92 -6.01 -25.27
C GLY A 281 5.66 -5.00 -24.39
N ASP A 282 5.86 -3.79 -24.85
CA ASP A 282 6.60 -2.71 -24.21
C ASP A 282 5.71 -1.57 -23.70
N VAL A 283 4.40 -1.79 -23.62
CA VAL A 283 3.45 -0.79 -23.11
C VAL A 283 3.75 -0.40 -21.66
N THR A 284 3.63 0.88 -21.36
CA THR A 284 3.80 1.44 -20.03
C THR A 284 2.57 2.25 -19.60
N ILE A 285 2.43 2.45 -18.29
CA ILE A 285 1.38 3.33 -17.76
C ILE A 285 1.63 4.76 -18.24
N GLY A 286 0.57 5.43 -18.71
CA GLY A 286 0.62 6.77 -19.27
C GLY A 286 0.89 6.80 -20.78
N ASP A 287 1.13 5.65 -21.40
CA ASP A 287 1.09 5.56 -22.86
C ASP A 287 -0.33 5.80 -23.35
N THR A 288 -0.45 6.45 -24.49
CA THR A 288 -1.71 6.61 -25.22
C THR A 288 -1.70 5.66 -26.42
N ILE A 289 -2.71 4.82 -26.51
CA ILE A 289 -2.93 3.94 -27.65
C ILE A 289 -3.91 4.63 -28.60
N CYS A 290 -3.48 4.85 -29.84
CA CYS A 290 -4.23 5.58 -30.86
C CYS A 290 -4.47 4.72 -32.10
N ALA A 291 -5.45 5.10 -32.90
CA ALA A 291 -5.54 4.63 -34.28
C ALA A 291 -4.25 4.97 -35.04
N ALA A 292 -3.75 4.05 -35.89
CA ALA A 292 -2.46 4.19 -36.57
C ALA A 292 -2.32 5.49 -37.40
N GLY A 293 -3.45 6.05 -37.90
CA GLY A 293 -3.49 7.27 -38.72
C GLY A 293 -3.77 8.57 -37.94
N ALA A 294 -3.99 8.51 -36.60
CA ALA A 294 -4.39 9.67 -35.81
C ALA A 294 -3.72 9.62 -34.42
N VAL A 295 -2.43 9.90 -34.40
CA VAL A 295 -1.61 9.83 -33.18
C VAL A 295 -1.70 11.13 -32.40
N GLU A 296 -2.30 11.08 -31.22
CA GLU A 296 -2.47 12.23 -30.33
C GLU A 296 -2.30 11.77 -28.88
N PRO A 297 -1.22 12.17 -28.17
CA PRO A 297 -1.00 11.74 -26.80
C PRO A 297 -1.93 12.44 -25.82
N LEU A 298 -2.52 11.69 -24.91
CA LEU A 298 -3.33 12.21 -23.81
C LEU A 298 -2.46 12.67 -22.65
N PRO A 299 -2.75 13.83 -22.04
CA PRO A 299 -2.03 14.31 -20.89
C PRO A 299 -2.24 13.37 -19.68
N PHE A 300 -1.16 13.01 -19.03
CA PHE A 300 -1.23 12.26 -17.77
C PHE A 300 -0.22 12.79 -16.75
N VAL A 301 -0.50 12.55 -15.48
CA VAL A 301 0.43 12.90 -14.42
C VAL A 301 1.54 11.86 -14.40
N LYS A 302 2.78 12.35 -14.52
CA LYS A 302 3.96 11.48 -14.51
C LYS A 302 4.00 10.71 -13.20
N ILE A 303 4.23 9.41 -13.31
CA ILE A 303 4.43 8.56 -12.13
C ILE A 303 5.58 9.13 -11.31
N SER A 304 5.31 9.49 -10.05
CA SER A 304 6.36 9.98 -9.15
C SER A 304 7.47 8.94 -9.03
N ALA A 305 8.70 9.43 -9.04
CA ALA A 305 9.86 8.57 -8.85
C ALA A 305 9.78 7.87 -7.46
N PRO A 306 10.37 6.69 -7.32
CA PRO A 306 10.52 6.07 -6.00
C PRO A 306 11.22 7.01 -5.02
N THR A 307 10.79 7.02 -3.78
CA THR A 307 11.36 7.84 -2.70
C THR A 307 12.21 7.04 -1.73
N MET A 308 12.05 5.74 -1.71
CA MET A 308 12.74 4.80 -0.82
C MET A 308 13.42 3.68 -1.57
N GLU A 309 14.49 3.16 -0.98
CA GLU A 309 15.28 2.05 -1.52
C GLU A 309 15.69 1.08 -0.42
N MET A 310 15.69 -0.21 -0.73
CA MET A 310 16.30 -1.27 0.08
C MET A 310 17.21 -2.12 -0.80
N THR A 311 18.28 -2.66 -0.22
CA THR A 311 19.12 -3.64 -0.90
C THR A 311 18.63 -5.04 -0.56
N PHE A 312 18.28 -5.80 -1.58
CA PHE A 312 17.98 -7.23 -1.50
C PHE A 312 19.24 -8.01 -1.89
N SER A 313 19.62 -9.00 -1.12
CA SER A 313 20.79 -9.80 -1.40
C SER A 313 20.61 -11.26 -1.03
N VAL A 314 21.47 -12.11 -1.57
CA VAL A 314 21.51 -13.52 -1.20
C VAL A 314 21.76 -13.63 0.30
N ASN A 315 21.01 -14.51 0.97
CA ASN A 315 21.26 -14.80 2.38
C ASN A 315 22.60 -15.49 2.56
N ASN A 316 23.49 -14.89 3.33
CA ASN A 316 24.82 -15.42 3.67
C ASN A 316 24.98 -15.67 5.18
N SER A 317 23.86 -15.84 5.90
CA SER A 317 23.87 -16.20 7.31
C SER A 317 24.35 -17.64 7.54
N PRO A 318 24.72 -18.03 8.77
CA PRO A 318 25.03 -19.42 9.11
C PRO A 318 23.87 -20.41 8.89
N PHE A 319 22.65 -19.91 8.71
CA PHE A 319 21.46 -20.71 8.44
C PHE A 319 20.99 -20.62 6.98
N ALA A 320 21.77 -20.00 6.11
CA ALA A 320 21.43 -19.83 4.70
C ALA A 320 21.16 -21.17 4.00
N GLY A 321 20.12 -21.20 3.14
CA GLY A 321 19.74 -22.34 2.33
C GLY A 321 19.01 -23.47 3.07
N ARG A 322 18.64 -23.28 4.34
CA ARG A 322 17.97 -24.34 5.12
C ARG A 322 16.45 -24.33 4.95
N GLU A 323 15.86 -23.22 4.58
CA GLU A 323 14.40 -23.04 4.61
C GLU A 323 13.84 -22.62 3.26
N GLY A 324 14.61 -21.93 2.43
CA GLY A 324 14.18 -21.45 1.14
C GLY A 324 14.25 -22.49 0.03
N LYS A 325 13.30 -22.43 -0.89
CA LYS A 325 13.30 -23.18 -2.15
C LYS A 325 14.14 -22.45 -3.22
N PHE A 326 14.06 -21.12 -3.24
CA PHE A 326 14.75 -20.24 -4.19
C PHE A 326 15.75 -19.38 -3.41
N VAL A 327 17.04 -19.68 -3.55
CA VAL A 327 18.11 -19.10 -2.72
C VAL A 327 19.24 -18.47 -3.53
N THR A 328 19.24 -18.63 -4.87
CA THR A 328 20.32 -18.16 -5.71
C THR A 328 20.13 -16.72 -6.18
N SER A 329 21.22 -16.02 -6.41
CA SER A 329 21.24 -14.65 -6.94
C SER A 329 20.39 -14.51 -8.21
N ARG A 330 20.55 -15.44 -9.16
CA ARG A 330 19.78 -15.46 -10.40
C ARG A 330 18.27 -15.56 -10.15
N GLN A 331 17.84 -16.47 -9.28
CA GLN A 331 16.41 -16.65 -8.97
C GLN A 331 15.81 -15.39 -8.34
N ILE A 332 16.53 -14.77 -7.39
CA ILE A 332 16.12 -13.53 -6.73
C ILE A 332 16.05 -12.40 -7.77
N ARG A 333 17.07 -12.24 -8.62
CA ARG A 333 17.14 -11.25 -9.68
C ARG A 333 15.94 -11.38 -10.63
N ASP A 334 15.75 -12.57 -11.20
CA ASP A 334 14.69 -12.84 -12.17
C ASP A 334 13.30 -12.54 -11.56
N ARG A 335 13.11 -12.86 -10.27
CA ARG A 335 11.87 -12.56 -9.56
C ARG A 335 11.64 -11.05 -9.35
N LEU A 336 12.67 -10.32 -8.93
CA LEU A 336 12.60 -8.88 -8.74
C LEU A 336 12.32 -8.14 -10.06
N TYR A 337 13.02 -8.51 -11.14
CA TYR A 337 12.78 -7.92 -12.46
C TYR A 337 11.40 -8.29 -13.02
N ARG A 338 10.86 -9.47 -12.72
CA ARG A 338 9.49 -9.84 -13.08
C ARG A 338 8.47 -8.93 -12.40
N GLU A 339 8.71 -8.49 -11.17
CA GLU A 339 7.81 -7.57 -10.48
C GLU A 339 7.70 -6.23 -11.18
N THR A 340 8.78 -5.71 -11.76
CA THR A 340 8.75 -4.44 -12.52
C THR A 340 7.90 -4.50 -13.79
N LEU A 341 7.49 -5.69 -14.23
CA LEU A 341 6.55 -5.84 -15.35
C LEU A 341 5.11 -5.54 -14.94
N LYS A 342 4.80 -5.72 -13.65
CA LYS A 342 3.48 -5.48 -13.05
C LYS A 342 3.40 -4.13 -12.36
N ASP A 343 4.40 -3.82 -11.54
CA ASP A 343 4.50 -2.57 -10.79
C ASP A 343 5.54 -1.63 -11.43
N VAL A 344 5.04 -0.64 -12.17
CA VAL A 344 5.88 0.37 -12.82
C VAL A 344 6.45 1.41 -11.86
N SER A 345 5.98 1.45 -10.61
CA SER A 345 6.51 2.32 -9.57
C SER A 345 7.76 1.74 -8.91
N LEU A 346 8.00 0.45 -9.13
CA LEU A 346 9.17 -0.26 -8.62
C LEU A 346 10.34 -0.13 -9.59
N ARG A 347 11.52 0.18 -9.07
CA ARG A 347 12.76 0.18 -9.84
C ARG A 347 13.75 -0.79 -9.22
N VAL A 348 14.28 -1.69 -10.03
CA VAL A 348 15.30 -2.65 -9.64
C VAL A 348 16.58 -2.35 -10.41
N THR A 349 17.69 -2.28 -9.70
CA THR A 349 19.04 -2.07 -10.28
C THR A 349 20.02 -2.99 -9.61
N ASP A 350 20.97 -3.50 -10.39
CA ASP A 350 22.08 -4.29 -9.85
C ASP A 350 23.00 -3.37 -9.03
N VAL A 351 23.49 -3.84 -7.90
CA VAL A 351 24.44 -3.07 -7.08
C VAL A 351 25.82 -3.13 -7.74
N GLU A 352 26.43 -1.97 -7.99
CA GLU A 352 27.73 -1.86 -8.62
C GLU A 352 28.80 -2.62 -7.80
N GLY A 353 29.53 -3.50 -8.46
CA GLY A 353 30.56 -4.34 -7.83
C GLY A 353 30.04 -5.55 -7.05
N SER A 354 28.74 -5.85 -7.08
CA SER A 354 28.16 -7.05 -6.47
C SER A 354 27.34 -7.85 -7.49
N THR A 355 27.50 -9.16 -7.47
CA THR A 355 26.69 -10.09 -8.29
C THR A 355 25.47 -10.64 -7.54
N ASP A 356 25.42 -10.41 -6.24
CA ASP A 356 24.48 -11.06 -5.31
C ASP A 356 23.55 -10.06 -4.60
N SER A 357 23.56 -8.80 -5.03
CA SER A 357 22.83 -7.72 -4.40
C SER A 357 22.13 -6.84 -5.42
N PHE A 358 20.91 -6.43 -5.12
CA PHE A 358 20.02 -5.66 -5.97
C PHE A 358 19.39 -4.51 -5.16
N ASN A 359 19.46 -3.31 -5.69
CA ASN A 359 18.72 -2.19 -5.12
C ASN A 359 17.30 -2.19 -5.65
N VAL A 360 16.36 -2.19 -4.75
CA VAL A 360 14.92 -2.16 -5.03
C VAL A 360 14.36 -0.89 -4.47
N ALA A 361 13.93 0.00 -5.35
CA ALA A 361 13.37 1.28 -4.99
C ALA A 361 11.85 1.29 -5.22
N GLY A 362 11.10 1.73 -4.22
CA GLY A 362 9.64 1.84 -4.20
C GLY A 362 9.18 3.18 -3.66
N ARG A 363 7.87 3.42 -3.67
CA ARG A 363 7.30 4.68 -3.21
C ARG A 363 7.26 4.82 -1.71
N GLY A 364 7.08 3.70 -0.99
CA GLY A 364 6.95 3.70 0.46
C GLY A 364 7.33 2.37 1.07
N GLU A 365 7.37 2.33 2.39
CA GLU A 365 7.75 1.16 3.16
C GLU A 365 6.76 0.00 2.98
N MET A 366 5.47 0.30 2.88
CA MET A 366 4.42 -0.70 2.68
C MET A 366 4.59 -1.45 1.35
N SER A 367 4.91 -0.75 0.26
CA SER A 367 5.14 -1.37 -1.05
C SER A 367 6.29 -2.38 -1.00
N LEU A 368 7.40 -2.00 -0.34
CA LEU A 368 8.56 -2.88 -0.17
C LEU A 368 8.26 -4.07 0.77
N SER A 369 7.50 -3.86 1.85
CA SER A 369 7.10 -4.94 2.77
C SER A 369 6.20 -5.96 2.10
N ILE A 370 5.29 -5.52 1.25
CA ILE A 370 4.42 -6.41 0.45
C ILE A 370 5.25 -7.27 -0.50
N LEU A 371 6.22 -6.67 -1.19
CA LEU A 371 7.12 -7.42 -2.07
C LEU A 371 7.93 -8.48 -1.30
N ILE A 372 8.48 -8.11 -0.14
CA ILE A 372 9.23 -9.03 0.73
C ILE A 372 8.34 -10.19 1.17
N GLU A 373 7.13 -9.91 1.65
CA GLU A 373 6.22 -10.95 2.13
C GLU A 373 5.71 -11.84 0.99
N THR A 374 5.45 -11.28 -0.18
CA THR A 374 5.07 -12.04 -1.38
C THR A 374 6.17 -13.02 -1.77
N MET A 375 7.41 -12.55 -1.89
CA MET A 375 8.56 -13.41 -2.21
C MET A 375 8.78 -14.48 -1.13
N ARG A 376 8.62 -14.12 0.14
CA ARG A 376 8.71 -15.07 1.26
C ARG A 376 7.72 -16.21 1.12
N ARG A 377 6.45 -15.93 0.80
CA ARG A 377 5.39 -16.94 0.60
C ARG A 377 5.59 -17.79 -0.65
N GLU A 378 6.20 -17.21 -1.68
CA GLU A 378 6.59 -17.95 -2.89
C GLU A 378 7.76 -18.94 -2.64
N GLY A 379 8.39 -18.88 -1.46
CA GLY A 379 9.46 -19.80 -1.05
C GLY A 379 10.88 -19.26 -1.28
N TYR A 380 11.04 -17.95 -1.49
CA TYR A 380 12.34 -17.31 -1.59
C TYR A 380 12.99 -17.14 -0.22
N GLU A 381 14.31 -17.26 -0.19
CA GLU A 381 15.17 -16.94 0.94
C GLU A 381 16.19 -15.89 0.52
N PHE A 382 16.24 -14.78 1.23
CA PHE A 382 17.11 -13.65 0.94
C PHE A 382 17.33 -12.81 2.21
N GLN A 383 18.12 -11.76 2.10
CA GLN A 383 18.27 -10.77 3.17
C GLN A 383 18.07 -9.37 2.62
N VAL A 384 17.63 -8.45 3.48
CA VAL A 384 17.39 -7.05 3.13
C VAL A 384 18.13 -6.10 4.07
N SER A 385 18.54 -4.96 3.51
CA SER A 385 19.11 -3.84 4.26
C SER A 385 18.00 -2.99 4.90
N PRO A 386 18.32 -2.09 5.86
CA PRO A 386 17.39 -1.05 6.28
C PRO A 386 16.93 -0.21 5.10
N PRO A 387 15.66 0.28 5.12
CA PRO A 387 15.17 1.21 4.11
C PRO A 387 15.95 2.53 4.16
N ARG A 388 16.20 3.12 2.99
CA ARG A 388 16.87 4.42 2.83
C ARG A 388 16.05 5.31 1.93
N VAL A 389 16.01 6.60 2.23
CA VAL A 389 15.40 7.58 1.32
C VAL A 389 16.34 7.89 0.16
N LEU A 390 15.75 8.07 -1.02
CA LEU A 390 16.47 8.47 -2.23
C LEU A 390 16.61 10.00 -2.24
N MET A 391 17.83 10.46 -1.97
CA MET A 391 18.17 11.86 -2.05
C MET A 391 18.34 12.32 -3.50
N GLN A 392 18.02 13.55 -3.79
CA GLN A 392 18.24 14.21 -5.08
C GLN A 392 19.19 15.40 -4.92
N ARG A 393 19.69 15.94 -6.02
CA ARG A 393 20.42 17.20 -6.03
C ARG A 393 19.66 18.19 -6.89
N ASP A 394 19.55 19.42 -6.39
CA ASP A 394 18.99 20.53 -7.18
C ASP A 394 19.97 20.97 -8.29
N GLU A 395 19.54 21.91 -9.12
CA GLU A 395 20.37 22.47 -10.20
C GLU A 395 21.66 23.14 -9.70
N LYS A 396 21.71 23.52 -8.42
CA LYS A 396 22.87 24.13 -7.75
C LYS A 396 23.76 23.10 -7.04
N GLY A 397 23.38 21.80 -7.09
CA GLY A 397 24.11 20.71 -6.45
C GLY A 397 23.79 20.50 -4.97
N ASN A 398 22.85 21.24 -4.38
CA ASN A 398 22.43 21.06 -2.98
C ASN A 398 21.69 19.74 -2.81
N LEU A 399 21.90 19.10 -1.66
CA LEU A 399 21.23 17.85 -1.31
C LEU A 399 19.78 18.13 -0.93
N MET A 400 18.86 17.45 -1.60
CA MET A 400 17.41 17.52 -1.39
C MET A 400 16.90 16.19 -0.89
N GLU A 401 15.98 16.22 0.06
CA GLU A 401 15.32 15.03 0.61
C GLU A 401 13.83 15.04 0.36
N PRO A 402 13.19 13.84 0.22
CA PRO A 402 11.75 13.74 0.05
C PRO A 402 11.04 14.14 1.34
N MET A 403 9.98 14.94 1.19
CA MET A 403 9.11 15.40 2.26
C MET A 403 7.73 14.77 2.10
N GLU A 404 7.10 14.51 3.24
CA GLU A 404 5.73 14.01 3.30
C GLU A 404 4.85 14.99 4.08
N GLU A 405 3.63 15.18 3.59
CA GLU A 405 2.56 15.76 4.37
C GLU A 405 1.98 14.66 5.26
N LEU A 406 2.14 14.82 6.56
CA LEU A 406 1.60 13.92 7.58
C LEU A 406 0.35 14.55 8.19
N VAL A 407 -0.77 13.85 8.09
CA VAL A 407 -2.02 14.18 8.79
C VAL A 407 -2.18 13.22 9.96
N ALA A 408 -2.32 13.75 11.16
CA ALA A 408 -2.52 12.97 12.38
C ALA A 408 -3.76 13.47 13.14
N ASP A 409 -4.72 12.57 13.39
CA ASP A 409 -5.90 12.81 14.22
C ASP A 409 -5.68 12.19 15.59
N VAL A 410 -5.58 13.01 16.63
CA VAL A 410 -5.23 12.57 17.98
C VAL A 410 -6.16 13.16 19.04
N PRO A 411 -6.47 12.44 20.13
CA PRO A 411 -7.11 13.03 21.29
C PRO A 411 -6.33 14.24 21.82
N GLN A 412 -7.02 15.25 22.31
CA GLN A 412 -6.42 16.52 22.73
C GLN A 412 -5.30 16.36 23.75
N GLU A 413 -5.38 15.37 24.63
CA GLU A 413 -4.38 15.08 25.67
C GLU A 413 -3.02 14.64 25.12
N TYR A 414 -2.95 14.05 23.91
CA TYR A 414 -1.70 13.55 23.31
C TYR A 414 -1.06 14.51 22.30
N VAL A 415 -1.71 15.64 21.98
CA VAL A 415 -1.23 16.62 21.00
C VAL A 415 0.20 17.08 21.32
N GLY A 416 0.47 17.41 22.58
CA GLY A 416 1.79 17.89 23.01
C GLY A 416 2.91 16.86 22.78
N SER A 417 2.67 15.59 23.12
CA SER A 417 3.62 14.51 22.92
C SER A 417 3.94 14.27 21.44
N VAL A 418 2.91 14.29 20.59
CA VAL A 418 3.05 14.11 19.14
C VAL A 418 3.85 15.26 18.51
N ILE A 419 3.56 16.51 18.86
CA ILE A 419 4.29 17.68 18.36
C ILE A 419 5.76 17.64 18.80
N GLU A 420 6.06 17.34 20.07
CA GLU A 420 7.42 17.23 20.58
C GLU A 420 8.23 16.17 19.83
N LYS A 421 7.69 14.97 19.69
CA LYS A 421 8.39 13.87 19.02
C LYS A 421 8.62 14.12 17.53
N LEU A 422 7.61 14.62 16.83
CA LEU A 422 7.76 14.97 15.42
C LEU A 422 8.74 16.13 15.23
N GLY A 423 8.80 17.08 16.16
CA GLY A 423 9.79 18.14 16.15
C GLY A 423 11.24 17.61 16.21
N THR A 424 11.53 16.61 17.03
CA THR A 424 12.86 15.95 17.07
C THR A 424 13.20 15.24 15.75
N ARG A 425 12.19 14.82 14.99
CA ARG A 425 12.29 14.18 13.67
C ARG A 425 12.29 15.17 12.49
N LYS A 426 12.45 16.48 12.79
CA LYS A 426 12.51 17.59 11.82
C LYS A 426 11.20 17.88 11.09
N ALA A 427 10.08 17.49 11.67
CA ALA A 427 8.77 17.87 11.16
C ALA A 427 8.46 19.34 11.47
N GLU A 428 7.71 19.97 10.58
CA GLU A 428 7.19 21.33 10.71
C GLU A 428 5.66 21.26 10.80
N LEU A 429 5.09 21.73 11.90
CA LEU A 429 3.64 21.84 12.05
C LEU A 429 3.13 22.92 11.11
N LYS A 430 2.23 22.58 10.20
CA LYS A 430 1.57 23.49 9.26
C LYS A 430 0.24 23.99 9.78
N GLU A 431 -0.57 23.07 10.31
CA GLU A 431 -1.93 23.36 10.72
C GLU A 431 -2.32 22.51 11.94
N MET A 432 -3.20 23.07 12.77
CA MET A 432 -3.80 22.38 13.91
C MET A 432 -5.26 22.81 14.04
N THR A 433 -6.19 21.86 13.81
CA THR A 433 -7.63 22.13 13.73
C THR A 433 -8.40 21.14 14.59
N PRO A 434 -9.37 21.59 15.40
CA PRO A 434 -10.25 20.67 16.13
C PRO A 434 -11.20 19.98 15.15
N VAL A 435 -11.36 18.65 15.29
CA VAL A 435 -12.30 17.82 14.52
C VAL A 435 -13.09 16.97 15.51
N GLY A 436 -14.30 17.35 15.82
CA GLY A 436 -15.11 16.71 16.86
C GLY A 436 -14.39 16.70 18.22
N ALA A 437 -14.20 15.51 18.81
CA ALA A 437 -13.47 15.34 20.07
C ALA A 437 -11.93 15.20 19.90
N ARG A 438 -11.40 15.33 18.69
CA ARG A 438 -10.00 15.13 18.33
C ARG A 438 -9.37 16.41 17.80
N MET A 439 -8.04 16.42 17.76
CA MET A 439 -7.26 17.46 17.08
C MET A 439 -6.62 16.88 15.84
N ARG A 440 -6.82 17.51 14.70
CA ARG A 440 -6.12 17.23 13.46
C ARG A 440 -4.85 18.07 13.38
N LEU A 441 -3.74 17.41 13.19
CA LEU A 441 -2.43 18.01 13.05
C LEU A 441 -1.89 17.73 11.64
N ILE A 442 -1.47 18.75 10.93
CA ILE A 442 -0.85 18.61 9.61
C ILE A 442 0.61 19.05 9.71
N PHE A 443 1.51 18.16 9.36
CA PHE A 443 2.95 18.39 9.37
C PHE A 443 3.55 18.21 7.98
N LEU A 444 4.61 18.94 7.72
CA LEU A 444 5.55 18.64 6.65
C LEU A 444 6.80 18.00 7.28
N VAL A 445 7.06 16.73 6.96
CA VAL A 445 8.09 15.93 7.62
C VAL A 445 9.00 15.25 6.60
N PRO A 446 10.34 15.18 6.82
CA PRO A 446 11.20 14.37 5.97
C PRO A 446 10.78 12.90 6.01
N SER A 447 10.66 12.23 4.86
CA SER A 447 10.23 10.81 4.80
C SER A 447 11.04 9.91 5.73
N ARG A 448 12.36 10.15 5.87
CA ARG A 448 13.21 9.42 6.83
C ARG A 448 12.87 9.68 8.30
N GLY A 449 12.20 10.78 8.61
CA GLY A 449 11.71 11.10 9.96
C GLY A 449 10.51 10.25 10.38
N LEU A 450 9.81 9.65 9.44
CA LEU A 450 8.67 8.77 9.70
C LEU A 450 9.08 7.31 9.94
N PHE A 451 10.32 6.93 9.63
CA PHE A 451 10.80 5.58 9.88
C PHE A 451 10.71 5.24 11.38
N GLY A 452 9.98 4.17 11.69
CA GLY A 452 9.75 3.70 13.06
C GLY A 452 8.84 4.61 13.90
N TYR A 453 8.31 5.69 13.34
CA TYR A 453 7.45 6.61 14.10
C TYR A 453 6.06 6.03 14.36
N ARG A 454 5.54 5.21 13.47
CA ARG A 454 4.18 4.67 13.60
C ARG A 454 3.96 3.91 14.91
N ASN A 455 4.92 3.09 15.31
CA ASN A 455 4.82 2.34 16.57
C ASN A 455 4.95 3.25 17.80
N GLU A 456 5.83 4.26 17.73
CA GLU A 456 5.93 5.27 18.80
C GLU A 456 4.64 6.08 18.90
N PHE A 457 4.08 6.51 17.77
CA PHE A 457 2.83 7.25 17.71
C PHE A 457 1.67 6.48 18.34
N LEU A 458 1.51 5.19 18.00
CA LEU A 458 0.48 4.35 18.60
C LEU A 458 0.69 4.16 20.10
N THR A 459 1.94 4.05 20.55
CA THR A 459 2.26 3.96 21.97
C THR A 459 1.93 5.26 22.72
N ASP A 460 2.31 6.41 22.15
CA ASP A 460 2.09 7.73 22.76
C ASP A 460 0.62 8.14 22.79
N THR A 461 -0.16 7.64 21.86
CA THR A 461 -1.59 7.90 21.75
C THR A 461 -2.43 6.75 22.32
N HIS A 462 -1.84 5.79 23.04
CA HIS A 462 -2.49 4.59 23.58
C HIS A 462 -3.33 3.81 22.55
N GLY A 463 -2.91 3.86 21.29
CA GLY A 463 -3.62 3.23 20.16
C GLY A 463 -4.80 4.02 19.60
N GLU A 464 -5.11 5.20 20.16
CA GLU A 464 -6.24 6.01 19.73
C GLU A 464 -5.91 6.99 18.59
N GLY A 465 -4.62 7.26 18.36
CA GLY A 465 -4.16 8.14 17.29
C GLY A 465 -4.25 7.46 15.92
N ILE A 466 -4.62 8.25 14.92
CA ILE A 466 -4.68 7.82 13.52
C ILE A 466 -3.76 8.74 12.73
N MET A 467 -2.90 8.16 11.89
CA MET A 467 -1.99 8.94 11.04
C MET A 467 -1.94 8.41 9.62
N ALA A 468 -1.79 9.33 8.68
CA ALA A 468 -1.54 9.04 7.27
C ALA A 468 -0.52 10.04 6.73
N SER A 469 0.37 9.60 5.85
CA SER A 469 1.31 10.48 5.18
C SER A 469 1.28 10.29 3.67
N VAL A 470 1.56 11.35 2.94
CA VAL A 470 1.62 11.38 1.48
C VAL A 470 2.85 12.15 1.04
N PHE A 471 3.55 11.66 0.02
CA PHE A 471 4.65 12.40 -0.58
C PHE A 471 4.17 13.78 -1.06
N ASP A 472 4.86 14.84 -0.63
CA ASP A 472 4.57 16.22 -1.01
C ASP A 472 5.59 16.74 -2.03
N SER A 473 6.85 16.84 -1.65
CA SER A 473 7.87 17.52 -2.43
C SER A 473 9.28 17.08 -2.07
N TYR A 474 10.28 17.68 -2.72
CA TYR A 474 11.68 17.63 -2.29
C TYR A 474 12.08 18.96 -1.67
N ALA A 475 12.69 18.93 -0.49
CA ALA A 475 13.20 20.09 0.23
C ALA A 475 14.69 19.93 0.59
N PRO A 476 15.39 21.02 0.89
CA PRO A 476 16.78 20.95 1.35
C PRO A 476 16.93 20.04 2.57
N TYR A 477 18.01 19.26 2.59
CA TYR A 477 18.31 18.33 3.67
C TYR A 477 18.34 19.00 5.06
N LYS A 478 17.50 18.55 5.99
CA LYS A 478 17.30 19.15 7.32
C LYS A 478 18.26 18.63 8.42
N GLY A 479 19.35 17.99 8.04
CA GLY A 479 20.32 17.44 8.99
C GLY A 479 19.95 16.04 9.49
N GLU A 480 20.74 15.49 10.39
CA GLU A 480 20.57 14.10 10.85
C GLU A 480 19.29 13.91 11.69
N VAL A 481 18.66 12.75 11.52
CA VAL A 481 17.55 12.24 12.34
C VAL A 481 17.96 10.90 12.89
N THR A 482 17.88 10.75 14.20
CA THR A 482 18.17 9.47 14.87
C THR A 482 17.02 8.51 14.66
N ARG A 483 17.26 7.38 13.99
CA ARG A 483 16.23 6.36 13.71
C ARG A 483 15.83 5.60 14.98
N ARG A 484 16.80 5.17 15.75
CA ARG A 484 16.60 4.34 16.95
C ARG A 484 17.56 4.78 18.04
N SER A 485 17.03 5.01 19.24
CA SER A 485 17.80 5.37 20.43
C SER A 485 18.26 4.17 21.27
N THR A 486 17.80 2.96 20.90
CA THR A 486 18.05 1.69 21.61
C THR A 486 19.04 0.81 20.86
N GLY A 487 19.82 0.03 21.57
CA GLY A 487 20.74 -0.98 21.02
C GLY A 487 20.08 -2.35 20.83
N SER A 488 20.86 -3.32 20.39
CA SER A 488 20.43 -4.69 20.17
C SER A 488 21.03 -5.64 21.20
N LEU A 489 20.25 -6.64 21.65
CA LEU A 489 20.79 -7.82 22.32
C LEU A 489 21.26 -8.81 21.26
N VAL A 490 22.56 -9.09 21.23
CA VAL A 490 23.19 -9.87 20.16
C VAL A 490 23.67 -11.21 20.70
N ALA A 491 23.26 -12.30 20.06
CA ALA A 491 23.68 -13.64 20.45
C ALA A 491 25.20 -13.79 20.32
N TRP A 492 25.83 -14.36 21.34
CA TRP A 492 27.27 -14.53 21.43
C TRP A 492 27.78 -15.72 20.59
N GLU A 493 27.05 -16.83 20.64
CA GLU A 493 27.46 -18.09 20.04
C GLU A 493 26.33 -18.79 19.29
N GLN A 494 26.67 -19.81 18.53
CA GLN A 494 25.70 -20.65 17.85
C GLN A 494 25.21 -21.76 18.79
N GLY A 495 23.89 -22.01 18.78
CA GLY A 495 23.28 -23.05 19.58
C GLY A 495 21.75 -22.97 19.56
N GLU A 496 21.14 -23.57 20.55
CA GLU A 496 19.70 -23.49 20.82
C GLU A 496 19.46 -22.66 22.07
N ALA A 497 18.55 -21.70 21.97
CA ALA A 497 18.20 -20.85 23.11
C ALA A 497 17.50 -21.67 24.19
N VAL A 498 17.95 -21.54 25.43
CA VAL A 498 17.38 -22.24 26.58
C VAL A 498 16.70 -21.27 27.54
N ALA A 499 15.66 -21.73 28.25
CA ALA A 499 14.88 -20.90 29.15
C ALA A 499 15.74 -20.12 30.15
N TYR A 500 16.75 -20.77 30.74
CA TYR A 500 17.69 -20.13 31.71
C TYR A 500 18.55 -19.03 31.06
N GLY A 501 19.04 -19.25 29.83
CA GLY A 501 19.81 -18.26 29.06
C GLY A 501 18.96 -17.04 28.71
N ILE A 502 17.71 -17.24 28.27
CA ILE A 502 16.75 -16.18 27.96
C ILE A 502 16.41 -15.39 29.25
N TRP A 503 16.11 -16.08 30.37
CA TRP A 503 15.78 -15.43 31.62
C TRP A 503 16.92 -14.49 32.09
N ASN A 504 18.18 -14.91 32.03
CA ASN A 504 19.31 -14.05 32.32
C ASN A 504 19.47 -12.86 31.37
N ALA A 505 19.12 -13.05 30.08
CA ALA A 505 19.22 -12.00 29.09
C ALA A 505 18.10 -10.95 29.24
N GLN A 506 16.93 -11.32 29.74
CA GLN A 506 15.80 -10.42 30.01
C GLN A 506 16.11 -9.30 31.02
N GLU A 507 17.06 -9.48 31.90
CA GLU A 507 17.54 -8.40 32.79
C GLU A 507 18.16 -7.23 32.00
N ARG A 508 18.53 -7.46 30.74
CA ARG A 508 19.21 -6.49 29.87
C ARG A 508 18.32 -5.89 28.80
N GLY A 509 17.10 -6.41 28.63
CA GLY A 509 16.15 -5.92 27.64
C GLY A 509 15.06 -6.93 27.30
N ILE A 510 14.25 -6.60 26.28
CA ILE A 510 13.11 -7.40 25.83
C ILE A 510 13.58 -8.39 24.77
N MET A 511 13.18 -9.66 24.90
CA MET A 511 13.60 -10.73 24.00
C MET A 511 12.64 -10.92 22.83
N PHE A 512 13.18 -11.32 21.66
CA PHE A 512 12.42 -11.65 20.42
C PHE A 512 12.24 -13.16 20.22
N ILE A 513 12.99 -13.97 20.96
CA ILE A 513 13.07 -15.42 20.79
C ILE A 513 12.45 -16.18 21.97
N THR A 514 12.16 -17.45 21.74
CA THR A 514 11.67 -18.40 22.77
C THR A 514 12.68 -19.51 23.01
N PRO A 515 12.57 -20.24 24.14
CA PRO A 515 13.32 -21.48 24.33
C PRO A 515 13.11 -22.43 23.15
N GLY A 516 14.17 -23.13 22.74
CA GLY A 516 14.17 -24.00 21.58
C GLY A 516 14.46 -23.29 20.24
N THR A 517 14.57 -21.96 20.24
CA THR A 517 14.91 -21.22 19.00
C THR A 517 16.39 -21.42 18.65
N PRO A 518 16.73 -21.90 17.45
CA PRO A 518 18.11 -21.94 16.97
C PRO A 518 18.66 -20.52 16.79
N VAL A 519 19.86 -20.27 17.28
CA VAL A 519 20.54 -18.98 17.17
C VAL A 519 21.97 -19.16 16.68
N TYR A 520 22.54 -18.07 16.17
CA TYR A 520 23.97 -18.03 15.77
C TYR A 520 24.62 -16.73 16.25
N GLY A 521 25.93 -16.72 16.39
CA GLY A 521 26.68 -15.52 16.80
C GLY A 521 26.44 -14.35 15.85
N GLY A 522 26.07 -13.19 16.39
CA GLY A 522 25.69 -12.03 15.60
C GLY A 522 24.20 -11.91 15.26
N MET A 523 23.38 -12.91 15.56
CA MET A 523 21.92 -12.82 15.49
C MET A 523 21.39 -11.90 16.57
N ILE A 524 20.44 -11.03 16.24
CA ILE A 524 19.78 -10.14 17.19
C ILE A 524 18.61 -10.90 17.80
N VAL A 525 18.66 -11.02 19.12
CA VAL A 525 17.71 -11.83 19.91
C VAL A 525 16.82 -10.99 20.84
N GLY A 526 17.04 -9.68 20.86
CA GLY A 526 16.25 -8.76 21.67
C GLY A 526 16.66 -7.30 21.48
N VAL A 527 15.94 -6.39 22.12
CA VAL A 527 16.22 -4.96 22.19
C VAL A 527 16.77 -4.58 23.56
N SER A 528 17.82 -3.76 23.56
CA SER A 528 18.41 -3.16 24.76
C SER A 528 17.84 -1.77 25.00
N PRO A 529 17.50 -1.36 26.24
CA PRO A 529 17.13 0.01 26.54
C PRO A 529 18.30 1.00 26.44
N LYS A 530 19.54 0.50 26.37
CA LYS A 530 20.76 1.30 26.15
C LYS A 530 21.02 1.48 24.66
N GLN A 531 21.71 2.54 24.29
CA GLN A 531 22.09 2.78 22.89
C GLN A 531 23.10 1.75 22.35
N GLU A 532 23.90 1.15 23.22
CA GLU A 532 24.93 0.20 22.84
C GLU A 532 24.38 -1.22 22.70
N ASP A 533 24.95 -1.96 21.73
CA ASP A 533 24.68 -3.37 21.58
C ASP A 533 25.27 -4.16 22.75
N ILE A 534 24.49 -5.08 23.28
CA ILE A 534 24.90 -5.93 24.40
C ILE A 534 24.99 -7.39 23.93
N PRO A 535 26.17 -8.02 24.00
CA PRO A 535 26.27 -9.44 23.73
C PRO A 535 25.64 -10.24 24.88
N VAL A 536 24.85 -11.25 24.50
CA VAL A 536 24.13 -12.12 25.44
C VAL A 536 24.34 -13.60 25.08
N ASN A 537 24.48 -14.44 26.08
CA ASN A 537 24.55 -15.89 25.88
C ASN A 537 23.20 -16.53 26.23
N VAL A 538 22.36 -16.74 25.21
CA VAL A 538 21.04 -17.35 25.35
C VAL A 538 21.07 -18.88 25.35
N CYS A 539 22.22 -19.48 25.02
CA CYS A 539 22.44 -20.93 24.99
C CYS A 539 22.95 -21.46 26.37
N ARG A 540 23.21 -20.57 27.32
CA ARG A 540 23.77 -20.95 28.61
C ARG A 540 22.81 -21.79 29.43
N THR A 541 23.20 -23.02 29.73
CA THR A 541 22.44 -23.92 30.61
C THR A 541 22.72 -23.60 32.11
N LYS A 542 21.76 -23.87 32.95
CA LYS A 542 21.93 -23.77 34.41
C LYS A 542 22.82 -24.91 34.89
N HIS A 543 23.89 -24.60 35.62
CA HIS A 543 24.59 -25.64 36.37
C HIS A 543 23.64 -26.25 37.39
N LEU A 544 23.66 -27.58 37.50
CA LEU A 544 22.84 -28.33 38.48
C LEU A 544 23.17 -27.84 39.90
N THR A 545 22.29 -27.05 40.49
CA THR A 545 22.28 -26.67 41.90
C THR A 545 20.93 -27.04 42.48
N ASN A 546 20.92 -27.50 43.75
CA ASN A 546 19.73 -28.00 44.44
C ASN A 546 18.61 -26.97 44.72
N THR A 547 18.65 -25.80 44.13
CA THR A 547 17.64 -24.76 44.27
C THR A 547 16.67 -24.80 43.09
N ARG A 548 15.41 -25.14 43.36
CA ARG A 548 14.29 -25.00 42.42
C ARG A 548 14.04 -23.50 42.22
N ALA A 549 14.33 -22.97 41.04
CA ALA A 549 13.88 -21.65 40.64
C ALA A 549 12.49 -21.80 39.99
N SER A 550 11.47 -21.31 40.65
CA SER A 550 10.06 -21.34 40.21
C SER A 550 9.69 -20.14 39.34
N GLY A 551 10.59 -19.59 38.53
CA GLY A 551 10.34 -18.39 37.74
C GLY A 551 10.70 -18.47 36.27
N SER A 552 10.95 -19.68 35.72
CA SER A 552 11.43 -19.83 34.33
C SER A 552 10.35 -19.85 33.26
N ASP A 553 9.07 -19.79 33.60
CA ASP A 553 7.97 -20.06 32.66
C ASP A 553 7.32 -18.79 32.08
N GLU A 554 7.64 -17.59 32.57
CA GLU A 554 7.14 -16.32 32.05
C GLU A 554 8.24 -15.56 31.27
N ALA A 555 8.61 -16.07 30.11
CA ALA A 555 9.44 -15.30 29.19
C ALA A 555 8.55 -14.34 28.40
N LEU A 556 8.58 -13.05 28.72
CA LEU A 556 7.98 -11.99 27.91
C LEU A 556 8.67 -11.95 26.55
N ARG A 557 7.93 -12.34 25.52
CA ARG A 557 8.38 -12.31 24.13
C ARG A 557 7.71 -11.17 23.38
N LEU A 558 8.48 -10.37 22.69
CA LEU A 558 7.98 -9.46 21.65
C LEU A 558 8.01 -10.19 20.30
N GLN A 559 6.84 -10.57 19.78
CA GLN A 559 6.75 -11.08 18.42
C GLN A 559 6.65 -9.90 17.46
N MET A 560 7.64 -9.76 16.59
CA MET A 560 7.71 -8.66 15.64
C MET A 560 7.10 -9.08 14.29
N SER A 561 6.27 -8.21 13.72
CA SER A 561 5.84 -8.32 12.32
C SER A 561 7.00 -8.00 11.37
N LEU A 562 6.82 -8.25 10.06
CA LEU A 562 7.81 -7.87 9.06
C LEU A 562 8.11 -6.37 9.09
N GLU A 563 7.08 -5.54 9.16
CA GLU A 563 7.18 -4.08 9.24
C GLU A 563 7.97 -3.64 10.47
N GLN A 564 7.65 -4.20 11.63
CA GLN A 564 8.37 -3.93 12.87
C GLN A 564 9.85 -4.37 12.79
N CYS A 565 10.13 -5.48 12.11
CA CYS A 565 11.51 -5.89 11.84
C CYS A 565 12.24 -4.88 10.94
N MET A 566 11.58 -4.38 9.89
CA MET A 566 12.16 -3.38 8.98
C MET A 566 12.42 -2.05 9.68
N GLU A 567 11.48 -1.58 10.49
CA GLU A 567 11.62 -0.36 11.30
C GLU A 567 12.74 -0.47 12.33
N PHE A 568 12.92 -1.67 12.89
CA PHE A 568 13.94 -1.93 13.92
C PHE A 568 15.38 -1.84 13.37
N LEU A 569 15.59 -2.12 12.09
CA LEU A 569 16.92 -2.21 11.49
C LEU A 569 17.73 -0.92 11.62
N ALA A 570 18.93 -1.04 12.20
CA ALA A 570 19.97 -0.02 12.13
C ALA A 570 20.87 -0.21 10.90
N ASP A 571 21.72 0.79 10.59
CA ASP A 571 22.54 0.77 9.37
C ASP A 571 23.54 -0.39 9.29
N ASP A 572 23.93 -0.95 10.42
CA ASP A 572 24.84 -2.09 10.53
C ASP A 572 24.11 -3.44 10.69
N GLU A 573 22.80 -3.46 10.48
CA GLU A 573 21.93 -4.61 10.65
C GLU A 573 21.33 -5.05 9.32
N LEU A 574 20.88 -6.30 9.26
CA LEU A 574 20.19 -6.92 8.14
C LEU A 574 19.02 -7.76 8.65
N LEU A 575 17.97 -7.86 7.84
CA LEU A 575 16.88 -8.79 8.05
C LEU A 575 17.05 -10.00 7.13
N GLU A 576 17.20 -11.17 7.71
CA GLU A 576 17.13 -12.46 7.02
C GLU A 576 15.67 -12.86 6.86
N VAL A 577 15.24 -13.04 5.62
CA VAL A 577 13.87 -13.39 5.23
C VAL A 577 13.85 -14.81 4.68
N THR A 578 13.10 -15.69 5.33
CA THR A 578 12.91 -17.07 4.88
C THR A 578 11.43 -17.42 4.88
N PRO A 579 10.99 -18.47 4.19
CA PRO A 579 9.58 -18.90 4.22
C PRO A 579 9.02 -19.14 5.62
N LYS A 580 9.89 -19.55 6.56
CA LYS A 580 9.47 -19.92 7.92
C LYS A 580 9.77 -18.87 8.98
N ASN A 581 10.84 -18.10 8.81
CA ASN A 581 11.35 -17.22 9.85
C ASN A 581 11.79 -15.84 9.31
N LEU A 582 11.67 -14.84 10.18
CA LEU A 582 12.30 -13.54 10.05
C LEU A 582 13.36 -13.44 11.15
N ARG A 583 14.62 -13.18 10.79
CA ARG A 583 15.73 -13.09 11.74
C ARG A 583 16.51 -11.81 11.54
N LEU A 584 16.57 -11.01 12.57
CA LEU A 584 17.44 -9.83 12.61
C LEU A 584 18.87 -10.25 12.90
N ARG A 585 19.84 -9.64 12.24
CA ARG A 585 21.25 -9.93 12.47
C ARG A 585 22.15 -8.73 12.25
N LYS A 586 23.33 -8.76 12.82
CA LYS A 586 24.38 -7.82 12.48
C LYS A 586 24.98 -8.14 11.11
N ARG A 587 25.38 -7.11 10.35
CA ARG A 587 26.07 -7.27 9.06
C ARG A 587 27.40 -7.99 9.25
N ILE A 588 28.16 -7.62 10.28
CA ILE A 588 29.39 -8.29 10.71
C ILE A 588 29.03 -9.20 11.89
N LEU A 589 29.09 -10.51 11.68
CA LEU A 589 28.67 -11.48 12.68
C LEU A 589 29.67 -11.62 13.83
N ASP A 590 30.98 -11.50 13.55
CA ASP A 590 32.03 -11.61 14.57
C ASP A 590 32.08 -10.39 15.48
N HIS A 591 31.96 -10.63 16.78
CA HIS A 591 31.95 -9.58 17.82
C HIS A 591 33.25 -8.77 17.84
N SER A 592 34.39 -9.43 17.73
CA SER A 592 35.70 -8.77 17.80
C SER A 592 35.93 -7.84 16.61
N GLN A 593 35.46 -8.25 15.42
CA GLN A 593 35.51 -7.40 14.22
C GLN A 593 34.58 -6.19 14.33
N ARG A 594 33.36 -6.36 14.90
CA ARG A 594 32.45 -5.24 15.16
C ARG A 594 33.10 -4.19 16.06
N MET A 595 33.69 -4.64 17.18
CA MET A 595 34.34 -3.73 18.14
C MET A 595 35.54 -3.01 17.52
N LYS A 596 36.34 -3.66 16.69
CA LYS A 596 37.44 -3.01 15.95
C LYS A 596 36.94 -1.93 15.01
N ASN A 597 35.83 -2.18 14.29
CA ASN A 597 35.25 -1.19 13.36
C ASN A 597 34.66 0.03 14.10
N ILE A 598 34.07 -0.16 15.28
CA ILE A 598 33.55 0.94 16.10
C ILE A 598 34.71 1.80 16.63
N HIS A 599 35.79 1.18 17.11
CA HIS A 599 36.94 1.91 17.64
C HIS A 599 37.87 2.50 16.56
N GLY A 600 37.87 1.93 15.34
CA GLY A 600 38.66 2.44 14.21
C GLY A 600 38.01 3.64 13.48
N LYS A 601 36.76 3.97 13.79
CA LYS A 601 36.06 5.17 13.29
C LYS A 601 36.09 6.36 14.26
N LYS A 602 36.65 6.18 15.45
CA LYS A 602 36.99 7.26 16.40
C LYS A 602 38.45 7.67 16.16
#